data_d0b162f18db4885fc5a955b5aa5d2c82
#
_entry.id   d0b162f18db4885fc5a955b5aa5d2c82
#
_cell.length_a   1.000
_cell.length_b   1.000
_cell.length_c   1.000
_cell.angle_alpha   90.00
_cell.angle_beta   90.00
_cell.angle_gamma   90.00
#
_symmetry.space_group_name_H-M   'P 1'
#
loop_
_entity.id
_entity.type
_entity.pdbx_description
1 polymer ?
#
loop_
_entity_poly.entity_id
_entity_poly.type
_entity_poly.pdbx_seq_one_letter_code
_entity_poly.pdbx_strand_id
1 'polypeptide(L)'
;MKSKAATIDEYLEQLPEDRRGAIEQVRKVIRKNLPRGYQEVMQYGMIGYVVPLKIFPSGYLNRKNEPLPYICLASQKNYMSIYMMSVYGPAEADFRKQYETTGKRLDMGKCCVRFRRVDDLALDVIGKAVARYPVAKWIEICSASFGK
;
A
#
# COMPACT_ATOMS: atom_id res chain seq x y z
N MET A 1 -8.55 -0.46 -12.17
CA MET A 1 -9.97 -0.85 -12.21
C MET A 1 -10.42 -1.34 -10.84
N LYS A 2 -11.55 -0.83 -10.36
CA LYS A 2 -12.06 -1.25 -9.05
C LYS A 2 -12.76 -2.60 -9.16
N SER A 3 -12.46 -3.50 -8.25
CA SER A 3 -13.10 -4.81 -8.17
C SER A 3 -14.33 -4.76 -7.26
N LYS A 4 -15.28 -5.65 -7.53
CA LYS A 4 -16.44 -5.86 -6.66
C LYS A 4 -16.21 -7.02 -5.70
N ALA A 5 -15.02 -7.60 -5.67
CA ALA A 5 -14.69 -8.71 -4.78
C ALA A 5 -14.89 -8.31 -3.32
N ALA A 6 -15.50 -9.18 -2.54
CA ALA A 6 -15.74 -8.97 -1.12
C ALA A 6 -14.54 -9.41 -0.28
N THR A 7 -13.75 -10.34 -0.77
CA THR A 7 -12.59 -10.88 -0.07
C THR A 7 -11.33 -10.79 -0.94
N ILE A 8 -10.19 -10.86 -0.29
CA ILE A 8 -8.90 -10.85 -1.00
C ILE A 8 -8.77 -12.09 -1.87
N ASP A 9 -9.21 -13.25 -1.40
CA ASP A 9 -9.18 -14.48 -2.19
C ASP A 9 -9.99 -14.33 -3.48
N GLU A 10 -11.19 -13.75 -3.40
CA GLU A 10 -12.00 -13.47 -4.58
C GLU A 10 -11.30 -12.50 -5.53
N TYR A 11 -10.66 -11.48 -4.97
CA TYR A 11 -9.92 -10.49 -5.75
C TYR A 11 -8.80 -11.17 -6.54
N LEU A 12 -8.03 -12.01 -5.89
CA LEU A 12 -6.93 -12.73 -6.55
C LEU A 12 -7.43 -13.69 -7.63
N GLU A 13 -8.54 -14.37 -7.37
CA GLU A 13 -9.13 -15.30 -8.34
C GLU A 13 -9.58 -14.61 -9.62
N GLN A 14 -9.97 -13.35 -9.55
CA GLN A 14 -10.39 -12.58 -10.71
C GLN A 14 -9.24 -12.15 -11.62
N LEU A 15 -8.01 -12.23 -11.14
CA LEU A 15 -6.86 -11.73 -11.88
C LEU A 15 -6.33 -12.76 -12.88
N PRO A 16 -5.86 -12.31 -14.06
CA PRO A 16 -5.10 -13.17 -14.95
C PRO A 16 -3.92 -13.80 -14.21
N GLU A 17 -3.51 -15.00 -14.60
CA GLU A 17 -2.51 -15.77 -13.88
C GLU A 17 -1.19 -15.01 -13.65
N ASP A 18 -0.70 -14.30 -14.67
CA ASP A 18 0.54 -13.54 -14.57
C ASP A 18 0.41 -12.39 -13.56
N ARG A 19 -0.74 -11.70 -13.58
CA ARG A 19 -1.04 -10.62 -12.63
C ARG A 19 -1.20 -11.16 -11.22
N ARG A 20 -1.88 -12.28 -11.07
CA ARG A 20 -2.08 -12.92 -9.77
C ARG A 20 -0.74 -13.27 -9.13
N GLY A 21 0.19 -13.88 -9.87
CA GLY A 21 1.51 -14.20 -9.35
C GLY A 21 2.28 -12.99 -8.90
N ALA A 22 2.25 -11.91 -9.69
CA ALA A 22 2.93 -10.67 -9.35
C ALA A 22 2.34 -10.03 -8.08
N ILE A 23 1.01 -9.93 -8.02
CA ILE A 23 0.31 -9.37 -6.86
C ILE A 23 0.58 -10.19 -5.60
N GLU A 24 0.57 -11.53 -5.71
CA GLU A 24 0.86 -12.40 -4.56
C GLU A 24 2.28 -12.22 -4.04
N GLN A 25 3.26 -12.03 -4.91
CA GLN A 25 4.64 -11.78 -4.49
C GLN A 25 4.77 -10.46 -3.74
N VAL A 26 4.14 -9.40 -4.23
CA VAL A 26 4.15 -8.10 -3.57
C VAL A 26 3.38 -8.16 -2.25
N ARG A 27 2.23 -8.83 -2.24
CA ARG A 27 1.45 -9.05 -1.02
C ARG A 27 2.31 -9.71 0.07
N LYS A 28 3.09 -10.72 -0.32
CA LYS A 28 3.98 -11.43 0.61
C LYS A 28 5.01 -10.49 1.21
N VAL A 29 5.62 -9.64 0.41
CA VAL A 29 6.59 -8.64 0.89
C VAL A 29 5.94 -7.66 1.86
N ILE A 30 4.74 -7.16 1.51
CA ILE A 30 4.02 -6.23 2.37
C ILE A 30 3.69 -6.89 3.71
N ARG A 31 3.12 -8.08 3.69
CA ARG A 31 2.73 -8.78 4.93
C ARG A 31 3.93 -9.11 5.81
N LYS A 32 5.06 -9.46 5.21
CA LYS A 32 6.28 -9.78 5.94
C LYS A 32 6.81 -8.56 6.70
N ASN A 33 6.67 -7.37 6.13
CA ASN A 33 7.26 -6.14 6.68
C ASN A 33 6.25 -5.27 7.43
N LEU A 34 4.97 -5.57 7.33
CA LEU A 34 3.90 -4.75 7.92
C LEU A 34 4.00 -4.76 9.45
N PRO A 35 4.07 -3.57 10.09
CA PRO A 35 4.07 -3.52 11.55
C PRO A 35 2.77 -4.08 12.14
N ARG A 36 2.86 -4.53 13.39
CA ARG A 36 1.73 -5.10 14.09
C ARG A 36 0.60 -4.09 14.24
N GLY A 37 -0.63 -4.53 14.08
CA GLY A 37 -1.82 -3.71 14.27
C GLY A 37 -2.52 -3.31 12.99
N TYR A 38 -1.83 -3.29 11.87
CA TYR A 38 -2.47 -3.09 10.57
C TYR A 38 -3.24 -4.34 10.17
N GLN A 39 -4.31 -4.16 9.42
CA GLN A 39 -5.16 -5.25 8.95
C GLN A 39 -5.25 -5.24 7.43
N GLU A 40 -5.18 -6.43 6.82
CA GLU A 40 -5.35 -6.60 5.39
C GLU A 40 -6.83 -6.77 5.09
N VAL A 41 -7.39 -5.90 4.25
CA VAL A 41 -8.83 -5.90 3.91
C VAL A 41 -9.03 -5.50 2.46
N MET A 42 -10.24 -5.68 1.96
CA MET A 42 -10.64 -5.05 0.69
C MET A 42 -11.10 -3.63 1.00
N GLN A 43 -10.53 -2.65 0.30
CA GLN A 43 -10.89 -1.24 0.44
C GLN A 43 -10.80 -0.56 -0.92
N TYR A 44 -11.85 0.14 -1.29
CA TYR A 44 -11.93 0.84 -2.59
C TYR A 44 -11.69 -0.08 -3.79
N GLY A 45 -12.09 -1.35 -3.69
CA GLY A 45 -11.90 -2.33 -4.76
C GLY A 45 -10.46 -2.80 -4.92
N MET A 46 -9.63 -2.64 -3.88
CA MET A 46 -8.22 -3.01 -3.87
C MET A 46 -7.90 -3.77 -2.58
N ILE A 47 -6.72 -4.38 -2.54
CA ILE A 47 -6.21 -4.93 -1.28
C ILE A 47 -5.68 -3.74 -0.47
N GLY A 48 -6.25 -3.51 0.69
CA GLY A 48 -5.85 -2.41 1.59
C GLY A 48 -5.20 -2.93 2.85
N TYR A 49 -4.22 -2.18 3.35
CA TYR A 49 -3.57 -2.43 4.64
C TYR A 49 -3.88 -1.21 5.49
N VAL A 50 -4.73 -1.40 6.49
CA VAL A 50 -5.40 -0.30 7.17
C VAL A 50 -5.21 -0.36 8.69
N VAL A 51 -5.42 0.79 9.33
CA VAL A 51 -5.59 0.85 10.78
C VAL A 51 -7.05 0.55 11.07
N PRO A 52 -7.38 -0.55 11.79
CA PRO A 52 -8.77 -0.89 12.07
C PRO A 52 -9.51 0.22 12.82
N LEU A 53 -10.80 0.35 12.56
CA LEU A 53 -11.63 1.36 13.22
C LEU A 53 -11.64 1.23 14.75
N LYS A 54 -11.48 0.02 15.27
CA LYS A 54 -11.43 -0.17 16.73
C LYS A 54 -10.18 0.47 17.35
N ILE A 55 -9.09 0.63 16.56
CA ILE A 55 -7.87 1.29 17.02
C ILE A 55 -7.95 2.80 16.76
N PHE A 56 -8.52 3.19 15.62
CA PHE A 56 -8.65 4.59 15.23
C PHE A 56 -10.09 4.86 14.76
N PRO A 57 -11.03 5.07 15.71
CA PRO A 57 -12.47 5.21 15.38
C PRO A 57 -12.82 6.39 14.47
N SER A 58 -11.99 7.44 14.44
CA SER A 58 -12.24 8.58 13.58
C SER A 58 -12.16 8.26 12.10
N GLY A 59 -11.36 7.25 11.74
CA GLY A 59 -11.25 6.77 10.37
C GLY A 59 -10.49 7.71 9.45
N TYR A 60 -10.47 7.34 8.17
CA TYR A 60 -9.77 8.10 7.15
C TYR A 60 -10.48 9.43 6.88
N LEU A 61 -9.77 10.53 7.01
CA LEU A 61 -10.30 11.88 6.81
C LEU A 61 -11.55 12.16 7.69
N ASN A 62 -11.54 11.61 8.91
CA ASN A 62 -12.65 11.70 9.86
C ASN A 62 -13.95 11.04 9.38
N ARG A 63 -13.84 10.10 8.45
CA ARG A 63 -14.97 9.30 7.96
C ARG A 63 -15.08 8.03 8.80
N LYS A 64 -16.04 7.98 9.68
CA LYS A 64 -16.17 6.92 10.70
C LYS A 64 -16.29 5.50 10.17
N ASN A 65 -16.72 5.33 8.91
CA ASN A 65 -16.90 4.01 8.33
C ASN A 65 -15.74 3.57 7.42
N GLU A 66 -14.70 4.41 7.30
CA GLU A 66 -13.58 4.13 6.43
C GLU A 66 -12.29 4.01 7.24
N PRO A 67 -11.74 2.79 7.38
CA PRO A 67 -10.47 2.61 8.09
C PRO A 67 -9.36 3.43 7.44
N LEU A 68 -8.43 3.91 8.26
CA LEU A 68 -7.30 4.71 7.80
C LEU A 68 -6.36 3.85 6.94
N PRO A 69 -6.17 4.15 5.65
CA PRO A 69 -5.28 3.36 4.82
C PRO A 69 -3.82 3.70 5.08
N TYR A 70 -2.97 2.70 4.95
CA TYR A 70 -1.52 2.86 5.01
C TYR A 70 -0.91 2.49 3.66
N ILE A 71 -1.29 1.32 3.13
CA ILE A 71 -0.83 0.83 1.83
C ILE A 71 -2.02 0.21 1.12
N CYS A 72 -2.07 0.36 -0.21
CA CYS A 72 -3.02 -0.37 -1.04
C CYS A 72 -2.27 -1.02 -2.19
N LEU A 73 -2.78 -2.14 -2.66
CA LEU A 73 -2.20 -2.93 -3.75
C LEU A 73 -3.30 -3.26 -4.74
N ALA A 74 -3.08 -2.95 -6.01
CA ALA A 74 -4.10 -3.12 -7.03
C ALA A 74 -3.53 -3.58 -8.36
N SER A 75 -4.33 -4.37 -9.08
CA SER A 75 -4.12 -4.65 -10.49
C SER A 75 -5.05 -3.73 -11.26
N GLN A 76 -4.48 -2.90 -12.13
CA GLN A 76 -5.23 -1.93 -12.92
C GLN A 76 -5.13 -2.27 -14.40
N LYS A 77 -5.83 -1.52 -15.25
CA LYS A 77 -5.94 -1.86 -16.67
C LYS A 77 -4.59 -2.05 -17.36
N ASN A 78 -3.69 -1.09 -17.20
CA ASN A 78 -2.42 -1.09 -17.96
C ASN A 78 -1.20 -1.44 -17.10
N TYR A 79 -1.36 -1.56 -15.79
CA TYR A 79 -0.27 -1.82 -14.85
C TYR A 79 -0.83 -2.25 -13.51
N MET A 80 0.07 -2.64 -12.62
CA MET A 80 -0.25 -2.87 -11.21
C MET A 80 0.30 -1.70 -10.41
N SER A 81 -0.26 -1.45 -9.22
CA SER A 81 0.14 -0.31 -8.40
C SER A 81 0.23 -0.67 -6.93
N ILE A 82 1.22 -0.08 -6.26
CA ILE A 82 1.28 -0.05 -4.81
C ILE A 82 1.08 1.40 -4.40
N TYR A 83 0.01 1.68 -3.68
CA TYR A 83 -0.22 3.02 -3.13
C TYR A 83 0.44 3.08 -1.77
N MET A 84 1.57 3.79 -1.70
CA MET A 84 2.40 3.87 -0.50
C MET A 84 2.21 5.22 0.16
N MET A 85 1.14 5.32 0.96
CA MET A 85 0.80 6.59 1.64
C MET A 85 1.95 7.07 2.51
N SER A 86 2.71 6.13 3.08
CA SER A 86 3.82 6.45 3.98
C SER A 86 4.99 7.17 3.31
N VAL A 87 5.12 7.11 1.98
CA VAL A 87 6.21 7.79 1.28
C VAL A 87 5.79 9.13 0.69
N TYR A 88 4.52 9.50 0.85
CA TYR A 88 4.04 10.80 0.41
C TYR A 88 4.55 11.89 1.37
N GLY A 89 5.13 12.94 0.81
CA GLY A 89 5.63 14.05 1.62
C GLY A 89 7.10 13.89 2.02
N PRO A 90 7.46 14.07 3.30
CA PRO A 90 8.87 14.12 3.73
C PRO A 90 9.67 12.84 3.45
N ALA A 91 9.02 11.69 3.42
CA ALA A 91 9.70 10.42 3.19
C ALA A 91 9.98 10.14 1.72
N GLU A 92 9.40 10.90 0.80
CA GLU A 92 9.49 10.64 -0.63
C GLU A 92 10.93 10.72 -1.15
N ALA A 93 11.66 11.75 -0.76
CA ALA A 93 13.04 11.96 -1.24
C ALA A 93 13.95 10.78 -0.85
N ASP A 94 13.83 10.32 0.38
CA ASP A 94 14.61 9.19 0.88
C ASP A 94 14.25 7.89 0.15
N PHE A 95 12.96 7.65 -0.05
CA PHE A 95 12.49 6.49 -0.79
C PHE A 95 13.02 6.48 -2.22
N ARG A 96 12.94 7.60 -2.92
CA ARG A 96 13.44 7.72 -4.29
C ARG A 96 14.95 7.50 -4.36
N LYS A 97 15.68 8.03 -3.40
CA LYS A 97 17.13 7.87 -3.32
C LYS A 97 17.52 6.40 -3.11
N GLN A 98 16.86 5.73 -2.17
CA GLN A 98 17.10 4.31 -1.92
C GLN A 98 16.77 3.46 -3.16
N TYR A 99 15.68 3.78 -3.83
CA TYR A 99 15.26 3.05 -5.02
C TYR A 99 16.31 3.21 -6.14
N GLU A 100 16.82 4.43 -6.30
CA GLU A 100 17.86 4.75 -7.30
C GLU A 100 19.09 3.89 -7.12
N THR A 101 19.51 3.63 -5.88
CA THR A 101 20.70 2.82 -5.61
C THR A 101 20.59 1.38 -6.11
N THR A 102 19.39 0.91 -6.36
CA THR A 102 19.15 -0.46 -6.85
C THR A 102 19.37 -0.59 -8.35
N GLY A 103 19.47 0.51 -9.07
CA GLY A 103 19.56 0.52 -10.52
C GLY A 103 18.24 0.28 -11.23
N LYS A 104 17.16 0.03 -10.49
CA LYS A 104 15.84 -0.18 -11.09
C LYS A 104 15.13 1.16 -11.29
N ARG A 105 14.39 1.25 -12.39
CA ARG A 105 13.63 2.45 -12.72
C ARG A 105 12.38 2.53 -11.84
N LEU A 106 12.20 3.67 -11.18
CA LEU A 106 11.01 3.93 -10.36
C LEU A 106 9.97 4.68 -11.20
N ASP A 107 8.81 4.06 -11.38
CA ASP A 107 7.66 4.72 -11.99
C ASP A 107 6.69 5.08 -10.88
N MET A 108 6.74 6.32 -10.43
CA MET A 108 6.00 6.76 -9.26
C MET A 108 5.38 8.14 -9.46
N GLY A 109 4.07 8.23 -9.15
CA GLY A 109 3.38 9.50 -9.00
C GLY A 109 3.58 10.02 -7.58
N LYS A 110 2.55 10.61 -6.96
CA LYS A 110 2.68 11.17 -5.60
C LYS A 110 2.97 10.10 -4.55
N CYS A 111 2.20 9.03 -4.54
CA CYS A 111 2.39 7.90 -3.63
C CYS A 111 2.17 6.55 -4.33
N CYS A 112 1.89 6.56 -5.62
CA CYS A 112 1.54 5.39 -6.39
C CYS A 112 2.75 4.88 -7.16
N VAL A 113 3.29 3.73 -6.74
CA VAL A 113 4.37 3.05 -7.45
C VAL A 113 3.74 2.09 -8.44
N ARG A 114 3.97 2.33 -9.73
CA ARG A 114 3.41 1.52 -10.81
C ARG A 114 4.43 0.51 -11.31
N PHE A 115 3.96 -0.67 -11.67
CA PHE A 115 4.82 -1.73 -12.21
C PHE A 115 4.03 -2.63 -13.14
N ARG A 116 4.71 -3.22 -14.11
CA ARG A 116 4.12 -4.20 -15.02
C ARG A 116 4.59 -5.61 -14.70
N ARG A 117 5.77 -5.73 -14.11
CA ARG A 117 6.38 -6.99 -13.72
C ARG A 117 6.99 -6.82 -12.33
N VAL A 118 7.00 -7.91 -11.55
CA VAL A 118 7.63 -7.88 -10.22
C VAL A 118 9.09 -7.48 -10.31
N ASP A 119 9.78 -7.90 -11.38
CA ASP A 119 11.19 -7.56 -11.57
C ASP A 119 11.46 -6.07 -11.70
N ASP A 120 10.43 -5.27 -12.00
CA ASP A 120 10.55 -3.82 -12.05
C ASP A 120 10.67 -3.22 -10.65
N LEU A 121 10.31 -3.99 -9.61
CA LEU A 121 10.24 -3.48 -8.24
C LEU A 121 11.51 -3.78 -7.46
N ALA A 122 11.98 -2.77 -6.73
CA ALA A 122 13.02 -2.93 -5.72
C ALA A 122 12.35 -3.39 -4.42
N LEU A 123 12.09 -4.69 -4.31
CA LEU A 123 11.29 -5.26 -3.22
C LEU A 123 11.87 -4.97 -1.83
N ASP A 124 13.21 -4.93 -1.70
CA ASP A 124 13.85 -4.61 -0.43
C ASP A 124 13.55 -3.18 0.02
N VAL A 125 13.58 -2.24 -0.93
CA VAL A 125 13.28 -0.83 -0.65
C VAL A 125 11.80 -0.68 -0.29
N ILE A 126 10.92 -1.36 -1.02
CA ILE A 126 9.49 -1.36 -0.73
C ILE A 126 9.22 -1.95 0.66
N GLY A 127 9.85 -3.07 0.99
CA GLY A 127 9.72 -3.69 2.32
C GLY A 127 10.13 -2.76 3.46
N LYS A 128 11.23 -2.05 3.29
CA LYS A 128 11.69 -1.08 4.30
C LYS A 128 10.68 0.06 4.46
N ALA A 129 10.11 0.53 3.35
CA ALA A 129 9.11 1.60 3.40
C ALA A 129 7.83 1.12 4.09
N VAL A 130 7.41 -0.12 3.84
CA VAL A 130 6.26 -0.73 4.53
C VAL A 130 6.49 -0.79 6.04
N ALA A 131 7.70 -1.16 6.46
CA ALA A 131 8.03 -1.30 7.87
C ALA A 131 8.22 0.03 8.61
N ARG A 132 8.25 1.14 7.89
CA ARG A 132 8.67 2.44 8.40
C ARG A 132 7.86 2.95 9.58
N TYR A 133 6.52 2.88 9.51
CA TYR A 133 5.66 3.50 10.51
C TYR A 133 4.83 2.48 11.27
N PRO A 134 5.07 2.34 12.59
CA PRO A 134 4.12 1.63 13.46
C PRO A 134 2.77 2.32 13.41
N VAL A 135 1.71 1.59 13.75
CA VAL A 135 0.34 2.10 13.73
C VAL A 135 0.20 3.43 14.48
N ALA A 136 0.74 3.51 15.70
CA ALA A 136 0.65 4.71 16.52
C ALA A 136 1.28 5.93 15.83
N LYS A 137 2.43 5.74 15.19
CA LYS A 137 3.12 6.82 14.48
C LYS A 137 2.35 7.25 13.23
N TRP A 138 1.79 6.29 12.52
CA TRP A 138 0.99 6.59 11.33
C TRP A 138 -0.27 7.39 11.68
N ILE A 139 -0.95 7.00 12.77
CA ILE A 139 -2.10 7.75 13.28
C ILE A 139 -1.70 9.19 13.60
N GLU A 140 -0.57 9.37 14.29
CA GLU A 140 -0.06 10.69 14.65
C GLU A 140 0.18 11.57 13.42
N ILE A 141 0.84 11.02 12.41
CA ILE A 141 1.13 11.74 11.15
C ILE A 141 -0.16 12.15 10.45
N CYS A 142 -1.10 11.22 10.32
CA CYS A 142 -2.36 11.48 9.64
C CYS A 142 -3.26 12.44 10.41
N SER A 143 -3.31 12.30 11.74
CA SER A 143 -4.13 13.17 12.58
C SER A 143 -3.67 14.62 12.52
N ALA A 144 -2.36 14.85 12.48
CA ALA A 144 -1.79 16.19 12.33
C ALA A 144 -2.22 16.81 10.99
N SER A 145 -2.35 15.99 9.95
CA SER A 145 -2.80 16.43 8.62
C SER A 145 -4.31 16.70 8.60
N PHE A 146 -5.12 15.83 9.24
CA PHE A 146 -6.59 15.95 9.23
C PHE A 146 -7.10 17.06 10.15
N GLY A 147 -6.35 17.40 11.18
CA GLY A 147 -6.74 18.40 12.17
C GLY A 147 -6.64 19.86 11.69
N LYS A 148 -6.30 20.06 10.43
CA LYS A 148 -6.13 21.40 9.88
C LYS A 148 -7.35 21.90 9.12
#